data_f176b001b1193dd9d142253eb697cf86
#
_entry.id   f176b001b1193dd9d142253eb697cf86
#
_cell.length_a   1.000
_cell.length_b   1.000
_cell.length_c   1.000
_cell.angle_alpha   90.00
_cell.angle_beta   90.00
_cell.angle_gamma   90.00
#
_symmetry.space_group_name_H-M   'P 1'
#
loop_
_entity.id
_entity.type
_entity.pdbx_description
1 polymer ?
#
loop_
_entity_poly.entity_id
_entity_poly.type
_entity_poly.pdbx_seq_one_letter_code
_entity_poly.pdbx_strand_id
1 'polypeptide(L)'
;MKILENKYSNKTFENIKHIDDYGNEYWYARELQKVLEYKDWRNFQKVIDKAVLSANNTVSREEDWVVEVNKPIKTGKGKEEIIKDYKLSRYICYLIVQNADPSKEVVALGQTYFAIQTRKQEITEQEYDSLSDDEKRFYQRKLTKQGNYTLQKVASAAGVKNMAEFHNAGYKGLYNGETADDIFKRKKLRYREDILDNMNEDELVANLFRINQTKQKLLKDNVQGKKEAKDVHYEVGKKVRKAIADIGGMMPEEMPKPKKSLKELERERKKLEIKEQKKLEKIK
;
A
#
# COMPACT_ATOMS: atom_id res chain seq x y z
N MET A 1 -14.16 15.00 -15.02
CA MET A 1 -13.39 13.94 -14.39
C MET A 1 -14.26 12.85 -13.74
N LYS A 2 -15.24 13.14 -12.87
CA LYS A 2 -16.19 12.13 -12.30
C LYS A 2 -16.98 11.30 -13.34
N ILE A 3 -17.17 11.80 -14.56
CA ILE A 3 -17.93 11.11 -15.63
C ILE A 3 -17.13 9.94 -16.24
N LEU A 4 -15.80 10.05 -16.34
CA LEU A 4 -14.92 8.98 -16.84
C LEU A 4 -14.77 7.83 -15.84
N GLU A 5 -14.75 8.14 -14.54
CA GLU A 5 -14.69 7.12 -13.49
C GLU A 5 -15.95 6.24 -13.41
N ASN A 6 -17.11 6.74 -13.87
CA ASN A 6 -18.38 6.02 -13.78
C ASN A 6 -18.75 5.18 -15.02
N LYS A 7 -18.21 5.48 -16.21
CA LYS A 7 -18.64 4.81 -17.45
C LYS A 7 -17.80 3.57 -17.78
N TYR A 8 -16.53 3.53 -17.35
CA TYR A 8 -15.59 2.42 -17.57
C TYR A 8 -14.79 2.13 -16.29
N SER A 9 -15.50 2.04 -15.17
CA SER A 9 -14.87 1.67 -13.92
C SER A 9 -14.24 0.27 -14.06
N ASN A 10 -13.22 -0.02 -13.24
CA ASN A 10 -12.58 -1.33 -13.03
C ASN A 10 -13.55 -2.53 -12.99
N LYS A 11 -14.88 -2.28 -12.91
CA LYS A 11 -15.90 -3.32 -12.82
C LYS A 11 -15.88 -4.31 -13.99
N THR A 12 -15.62 -3.87 -15.23
CA THR A 12 -15.65 -4.79 -16.37
C THR A 12 -14.40 -5.67 -16.41
N PHE A 13 -13.23 -5.12 -16.13
CA PHE A 13 -11.97 -5.84 -16.02
C PHE A 13 -11.96 -6.76 -14.80
N GLU A 14 -12.35 -6.26 -13.64
CA GLU A 14 -12.42 -7.06 -12.40
C GLU A 14 -13.52 -8.13 -12.46
N ASN A 15 -14.58 -7.95 -13.25
CA ASN A 15 -15.65 -8.95 -13.38
C ASN A 15 -15.25 -10.21 -14.14
N ILE A 16 -14.19 -10.14 -14.96
CA ILE A 16 -13.64 -11.30 -15.69
C ILE A 16 -12.39 -11.87 -15.01
N LYS A 17 -12.12 -11.44 -13.77
CA LYS A 17 -11.04 -11.95 -12.95
C LYS A 17 -11.35 -13.35 -12.43
N HIS A 18 -10.37 -14.22 -12.49
CA HIS A 18 -10.37 -15.55 -11.90
C HIS A 18 -9.32 -15.64 -10.78
N ILE A 19 -9.49 -16.59 -9.89
CA ILE A 19 -8.54 -16.90 -8.81
C ILE A 19 -8.23 -18.40 -8.92
N ASP A 20 -6.94 -18.75 -8.87
CA ASP A 20 -6.50 -20.14 -8.86
C ASP A 20 -6.56 -20.75 -7.46
N ASP A 21 -6.27 -22.05 -7.34
CA ASP A 21 -6.28 -22.80 -6.08
C ASP A 21 -5.24 -22.29 -5.05
N TYR A 22 -4.25 -21.51 -5.51
CA TYR A 22 -3.22 -20.89 -4.67
C TYR A 22 -3.55 -19.44 -4.27
N GLY A 23 -4.69 -18.92 -4.74
CA GLY A 23 -5.12 -17.54 -4.47
C GLY A 23 -4.55 -16.49 -5.42
N ASN A 24 -3.90 -16.89 -6.51
CA ASN A 24 -3.36 -15.95 -7.51
C ASN A 24 -4.46 -15.49 -8.47
N GLU A 25 -4.47 -14.21 -8.77
CA GLU A 25 -5.40 -13.62 -9.73
C GLU A 25 -4.91 -13.83 -11.17
N TYR A 26 -5.84 -14.19 -12.06
CA TYR A 26 -5.55 -14.30 -13.48
C TYR A 26 -6.77 -13.95 -14.35
N TRP A 27 -6.51 -13.67 -15.61
CA TRP A 27 -7.52 -13.39 -16.65
C TRP A 27 -7.35 -14.31 -17.83
N TYR A 28 -8.46 -14.75 -18.44
CA TYR A 28 -8.38 -15.44 -19.71
C TYR A 28 -8.25 -14.44 -20.86
N ALA A 29 -7.32 -14.67 -21.77
CA ALA A 29 -7.04 -13.75 -22.88
C ALA A 29 -8.25 -13.55 -23.79
N ARG A 30 -9.06 -14.59 -24.02
CA ARG A 30 -10.28 -14.48 -24.84
C ARG A 30 -11.41 -13.71 -24.14
N GLU A 31 -11.43 -13.65 -22.84
CA GLU A 31 -12.34 -12.80 -22.07
C GLU A 31 -11.90 -11.34 -22.14
N LEU A 32 -10.60 -11.10 -21.96
CA LEU A 32 -10.00 -9.77 -22.10
C LEU A 32 -10.12 -9.23 -23.54
N GLN A 33 -9.97 -10.07 -24.56
CA GLN A 33 -10.21 -9.73 -25.96
C GLN A 33 -11.57 -9.06 -26.16
N LYS A 34 -12.63 -9.63 -25.56
CA LYS A 34 -14.00 -9.10 -25.66
C LYS A 34 -14.14 -7.75 -24.92
N VAL A 35 -13.56 -7.65 -23.75
CA VAL A 35 -13.56 -6.39 -22.95
C VAL A 35 -12.87 -5.26 -23.69
N LEU A 36 -11.76 -5.56 -24.40
CA LEU A 36 -11.02 -4.59 -25.19
C LEU A 36 -11.56 -4.45 -26.63
N GLU A 37 -12.75 -5.03 -26.91
CA GLU A 37 -13.48 -4.90 -28.18
C GLU A 37 -12.69 -5.37 -29.43
N TYR A 38 -11.80 -6.38 -29.27
CA TYR A 38 -11.12 -6.99 -30.40
C TYR A 38 -11.98 -8.08 -31.01
N LYS A 39 -12.38 -7.89 -32.30
CA LYS A 39 -13.19 -8.88 -33.03
C LYS A 39 -12.36 -10.07 -33.48
N ASP A 40 -11.14 -9.82 -33.94
CA ASP A 40 -10.25 -10.83 -34.53
C ASP A 40 -9.19 -11.25 -33.52
N TRP A 41 -9.07 -12.58 -33.30
CA TRP A 41 -8.09 -13.16 -32.37
C TRP A 41 -6.64 -12.90 -32.78
N ARG A 42 -6.33 -12.97 -34.11
CA ARG A 42 -4.97 -12.76 -34.59
C ARG A 42 -4.48 -11.36 -34.29
N ASN A 43 -5.38 -10.37 -34.41
CA ASN A 43 -5.04 -8.99 -34.08
C ASN A 43 -4.82 -8.81 -32.57
N PHE A 44 -5.60 -9.47 -31.74
CA PHE A 44 -5.41 -9.44 -30.30
C PHE A 44 -4.15 -10.20 -29.85
N GLN A 45 -3.86 -11.34 -30.49
CA GLN A 45 -2.63 -12.10 -30.25
C GLN A 45 -1.38 -11.24 -30.46
N LYS A 46 -1.33 -10.43 -31.52
CA LYS A 46 -0.21 -9.50 -31.76
C LYS A 46 -0.02 -8.48 -30.63
N VAL A 47 -1.10 -8.09 -29.96
CA VAL A 47 -1.03 -7.18 -28.82
C VAL A 47 -0.46 -7.91 -27.59
N ILE A 48 -0.88 -9.15 -27.37
CA ILE A 48 -0.30 -10.01 -26.31
C ILE A 48 1.20 -10.17 -26.56
N ASP A 49 1.61 -10.51 -27.78
CA ASP A 49 3.02 -10.71 -28.15
C ASP A 49 3.87 -9.45 -27.89
N LYS A 50 3.33 -8.26 -28.22
CA LYS A 50 4.00 -6.98 -27.91
C LYS A 50 4.12 -6.74 -26.41
N ALA A 51 3.10 -7.04 -25.64
CA ALA A 51 3.11 -6.89 -24.18
C ALA A 51 4.14 -7.83 -23.54
N VAL A 52 4.20 -9.09 -24.00
CA VAL A 52 5.21 -10.07 -23.57
C VAL A 52 6.63 -9.59 -23.92
N LEU A 53 6.84 -9.07 -25.13
CA LEU A 53 8.12 -8.52 -25.54
C LEU A 53 8.53 -7.34 -24.64
N SER A 54 7.58 -6.43 -24.33
CA SER A 54 7.83 -5.31 -23.41
C SER A 54 8.22 -5.80 -22.01
N ALA A 55 7.53 -6.81 -21.49
CA ALA A 55 7.82 -7.41 -20.19
C ALA A 55 9.23 -8.04 -20.15
N ASN A 56 9.56 -8.85 -21.15
CA ASN A 56 10.84 -9.55 -21.23
C ASN A 56 12.04 -8.59 -21.34
N ASN A 57 11.86 -7.42 -21.96
CA ASN A 57 12.92 -6.42 -22.10
C ASN A 57 13.13 -5.57 -20.82
N THR A 58 12.21 -5.58 -19.88
CA THR A 58 12.25 -4.67 -18.71
C THR A 58 12.44 -5.36 -17.38
N VAL A 59 12.08 -6.63 -17.24
CA VAL A 59 12.14 -7.36 -15.96
C VAL A 59 12.96 -8.64 -16.14
N SER A 60 14.04 -8.76 -15.35
CA SER A 60 14.95 -9.92 -15.38
C SER A 60 14.41 -11.16 -14.65
N ARG A 61 13.12 -11.27 -14.39
CA ARG A 61 12.51 -12.41 -13.70
C ARG A 61 11.69 -13.25 -14.66
N GLU A 62 11.92 -14.56 -14.60
CA GLU A 62 11.07 -15.60 -15.17
C GLU A 62 9.79 -15.72 -14.32
N GLU A 63 8.86 -14.77 -14.47
CA GLU A 63 7.51 -14.94 -13.95
C GLU A 63 6.63 -15.43 -15.10
N ASP A 64 5.79 -16.43 -14.84
CA ASP A 64 4.81 -16.95 -15.81
C ASP A 64 3.67 -15.95 -16.01
N TRP A 65 3.97 -14.81 -16.69
CA TRP A 65 2.98 -13.77 -16.96
C TRP A 65 1.88 -14.22 -17.90
N VAL A 66 2.20 -15.20 -18.76
CA VAL A 66 1.31 -15.77 -19.78
C VAL A 66 1.47 -17.28 -19.79
N VAL A 67 0.46 -17.98 -19.33
CA VAL A 67 0.40 -19.45 -19.32
C VAL A 67 -0.57 -19.93 -20.39
N GLU A 68 -0.08 -20.73 -21.34
CA GLU A 68 -0.92 -21.33 -22.37
C GLU A 68 -1.86 -22.38 -21.75
N VAL A 69 -3.14 -22.34 -22.15
CA VAL A 69 -4.15 -23.29 -21.70
C VAL A 69 -5.06 -23.69 -22.85
N ASN A 70 -5.55 -24.93 -22.81
CA ASN A 70 -6.52 -25.45 -23.75
C ASN A 70 -7.93 -25.39 -23.13
N LYS A 71 -8.85 -24.71 -23.81
CA LYS A 71 -10.23 -24.52 -23.33
C LYS A 71 -11.23 -25.20 -24.26
N PRO A 72 -12.09 -26.11 -23.78
CA PRO A 72 -13.16 -26.67 -24.60
C PRO A 72 -14.24 -25.61 -24.84
N ILE A 73 -14.66 -25.46 -26.08
CA ILE A 73 -15.80 -24.62 -26.45
C ILE A 73 -16.84 -25.46 -27.19
N LYS A 74 -18.12 -25.17 -26.98
CA LYS A 74 -19.21 -25.77 -27.77
C LYS A 74 -19.44 -24.94 -29.00
N THR A 75 -19.25 -25.54 -30.16
CA THR A 75 -19.57 -24.92 -31.44
C THR A 75 -21.07 -25.00 -31.73
N GLY A 76 -21.60 -24.12 -32.63
CA GLY A 76 -23.03 -24.04 -32.93
C GLY A 76 -23.71 -25.32 -33.48
N LYS A 77 -22.92 -26.39 -33.69
CA LYS A 77 -23.42 -27.74 -34.05
C LYS A 77 -23.33 -28.73 -32.89
N GLY A 78 -23.13 -28.27 -31.65
CA GLY A 78 -23.02 -29.11 -30.45
C GLY A 78 -21.72 -29.92 -30.32
N LYS A 79 -20.76 -29.73 -31.27
CA LYS A 79 -19.44 -30.38 -31.19
C LYS A 79 -18.53 -29.61 -30.28
N GLU A 80 -17.83 -30.29 -29.38
CA GLU A 80 -16.78 -29.69 -28.55
C GLU A 80 -15.50 -29.55 -29.39
N GLU A 81 -14.95 -28.35 -29.39
CA GLU A 81 -13.68 -28.04 -30.00
C GLU A 81 -12.74 -27.45 -28.96
N ILE A 82 -11.51 -27.92 -28.96
CA ILE A 82 -10.46 -27.42 -28.06
C ILE A 82 -9.80 -26.21 -28.69
N ILE A 83 -9.89 -25.07 -28.06
CA ILE A 83 -9.23 -23.85 -28.52
C ILE A 83 -8.10 -23.45 -27.59
N LYS A 84 -7.06 -22.89 -28.16
CA LYS A 84 -5.96 -22.27 -27.44
C LYS A 84 -6.42 -20.97 -26.79
N ASP A 85 -6.11 -20.81 -25.50
CA ASP A 85 -6.30 -19.58 -24.70
C ASP A 85 -5.08 -19.34 -23.82
N TYR A 86 -5.03 -18.24 -23.10
CA TYR A 86 -3.96 -17.92 -22.18
C TYR A 86 -4.53 -17.47 -20.84
N LYS A 87 -3.88 -17.90 -19.74
CA LYS A 87 -4.01 -17.25 -18.43
C LYS A 87 -3.00 -16.11 -18.39
N LEU A 88 -3.47 -14.91 -18.07
CA LEU A 88 -2.70 -13.68 -18.05
C LEU A 88 -2.60 -13.16 -16.62
N SER A 89 -1.42 -12.77 -16.16
CA SER A 89 -1.26 -12.05 -14.90
C SER A 89 -1.82 -10.62 -14.99
N ARG A 90 -2.08 -9.99 -13.86
CA ARG A 90 -2.54 -8.58 -13.79
C ARG A 90 -1.55 -7.64 -14.49
N TYR A 91 -0.25 -7.84 -14.27
CA TYR A 91 0.82 -7.05 -14.87
C TYR A 91 0.78 -7.09 -16.40
N ILE A 92 0.69 -8.29 -16.99
CA ILE A 92 0.64 -8.42 -18.45
C ILE A 92 -0.66 -7.85 -19.03
N CYS A 93 -1.79 -7.94 -18.30
CA CYS A 93 -3.03 -7.29 -18.73
C CYS A 93 -2.87 -5.77 -18.87
N TYR A 94 -2.15 -5.14 -17.97
CA TYR A 94 -1.84 -3.71 -18.03
C TYR A 94 -0.98 -3.37 -19.24
N LEU A 95 0.06 -4.16 -19.51
CA LEU A 95 0.90 -3.99 -20.70
C LEU A 95 0.12 -4.24 -22.00
N ILE A 96 -0.83 -5.18 -22.00
CA ILE A 96 -1.73 -5.41 -23.16
C ILE A 96 -2.53 -4.14 -23.45
N VAL A 97 -3.14 -3.49 -22.44
CA VAL A 97 -3.88 -2.25 -22.64
C VAL A 97 -2.97 -1.13 -23.18
N GLN A 98 -1.75 -1.01 -22.67
CA GLN A 98 -0.78 0.01 -23.11
C GLN A 98 -0.33 -0.21 -24.56
N ASN A 99 -0.25 -1.46 -25.03
CA ASN A 99 0.13 -1.82 -26.40
C ASN A 99 -1.05 -1.99 -27.36
N ALA A 100 -2.29 -1.85 -26.87
CA ALA A 100 -3.51 -2.02 -27.65
C ALA A 100 -3.82 -0.80 -28.53
N ASP A 101 -4.73 -0.98 -29.49
CA ASP A 101 -5.11 0.04 -30.46
C ASP A 101 -5.97 1.14 -29.83
N PRO A 102 -5.47 2.39 -29.71
CA PRO A 102 -6.19 3.50 -29.07
C PRO A 102 -7.38 4.02 -29.90
N SER A 103 -7.58 3.56 -31.16
CA SER A 103 -8.80 3.87 -31.91
C SER A 103 -10.06 3.27 -31.27
N LYS A 104 -9.89 2.28 -30.38
CA LYS A 104 -10.96 1.72 -29.57
C LYS A 104 -11.17 2.53 -28.32
N GLU A 105 -12.41 3.02 -28.10
CA GLU A 105 -12.74 3.91 -26.95
C GLU A 105 -12.32 3.31 -25.62
N VAL A 106 -12.58 2.03 -25.36
CA VAL A 106 -12.21 1.34 -24.13
C VAL A 106 -10.70 1.29 -23.90
N VAL A 107 -9.92 1.12 -24.96
CA VAL A 107 -8.44 1.13 -24.89
C VAL A 107 -7.92 2.53 -24.59
N ALA A 108 -8.39 3.54 -25.34
CA ALA A 108 -8.00 4.93 -25.12
C ALA A 108 -8.29 5.40 -23.69
N LEU A 109 -9.45 5.01 -23.13
CA LEU A 109 -9.81 5.30 -21.74
C LEU A 109 -8.91 4.60 -20.74
N GLY A 110 -8.54 3.33 -20.98
CA GLY A 110 -7.60 2.59 -20.16
C GLY A 110 -6.21 3.22 -20.15
N GLN A 111 -5.67 3.60 -21.31
CA GLN A 111 -4.38 4.28 -21.45
C GLN A 111 -4.41 5.66 -20.75
N THR A 112 -5.48 6.43 -20.92
CA THR A 112 -5.68 7.71 -20.23
C THR A 112 -5.73 7.51 -18.71
N TYR A 113 -6.40 6.47 -18.22
CA TYR A 113 -6.45 6.14 -16.80
C TYR A 113 -5.05 5.88 -16.24
N PHE A 114 -4.22 5.07 -16.91
CA PHE A 114 -2.85 4.82 -16.49
C PHE A 114 -2.00 6.09 -16.45
N ALA A 115 -2.09 6.93 -17.50
CA ALA A 115 -1.37 8.20 -17.52
C ALA A 115 -1.75 9.12 -16.34
N ILE A 116 -3.04 9.20 -16.00
CA ILE A 116 -3.54 9.99 -14.87
C ILE A 116 -3.06 9.41 -13.53
N GLN A 117 -3.09 8.08 -13.35
CA GLN A 117 -2.66 7.45 -12.11
C GLN A 117 -1.14 7.61 -11.90
N THR A 118 -0.35 7.40 -12.95
CA THR A 118 1.11 7.64 -12.90
C THR A 118 1.40 9.08 -12.52
N ARG A 119 0.73 10.06 -13.16
CA ARG A 119 0.93 11.47 -12.82
C ARG A 119 0.52 11.83 -11.39
N LYS A 120 -0.55 11.23 -10.87
CA LYS A 120 -0.95 11.40 -9.47
C LYS A 120 0.13 10.89 -8.52
N GLN A 121 0.73 9.75 -8.82
CA GLN A 121 1.80 9.18 -8.01
C GLN A 121 3.05 10.05 -8.05
N GLU A 122 3.48 10.48 -9.23
CA GLU A 122 4.64 11.38 -9.40
C GLU A 122 4.46 12.68 -8.60
N ILE A 123 3.27 13.31 -8.65
CA ILE A 123 2.98 14.54 -7.88
C ILE A 123 3.06 14.25 -6.39
N THR A 124 2.51 13.13 -5.91
CA THR A 124 2.53 12.76 -4.49
C THR A 124 3.97 12.54 -3.99
N GLU A 125 4.82 11.87 -4.77
CA GLU A 125 6.22 11.66 -4.45
C GLU A 125 6.99 12.99 -4.43
N GLN A 126 6.83 13.81 -5.46
CA GLN A 126 7.45 15.15 -5.52
C GLN A 126 6.98 16.07 -4.38
N GLU A 127 5.69 16.03 -4.04
CA GLU A 127 5.14 16.77 -2.91
C GLU A 127 5.77 16.31 -1.60
N TYR A 128 5.91 14.99 -1.39
CA TYR A 128 6.54 14.44 -0.19
C TYR A 128 8.01 14.83 -0.09
N ASP A 129 8.77 14.73 -1.18
CA ASP A 129 10.20 15.06 -1.21
C ASP A 129 10.44 16.55 -0.96
N SER A 130 9.51 17.41 -1.36
CA SER A 130 9.58 18.87 -1.13
C SER A 130 9.24 19.28 0.30
N LEU A 131 8.68 18.38 1.12
CA LEU A 131 8.33 18.66 2.50
C LEU A 131 9.59 18.87 3.36
N SER A 132 9.52 19.82 4.27
CA SER A 132 10.50 19.96 5.35
C SER A 132 10.48 18.75 6.29
N ASP A 133 11.56 18.52 7.02
CA ASP A 133 11.65 17.42 7.99
C ASP A 133 10.48 17.40 8.99
N ASP A 134 10.04 18.59 9.45
CA ASP A 134 8.90 18.69 10.35
C ASP A 134 7.57 18.32 9.66
N GLU A 135 7.39 18.65 8.37
CA GLU A 135 6.21 18.27 7.60
C GLU A 135 6.18 16.77 7.31
N LYS A 136 7.32 16.15 7.00
CA LYS A 136 7.47 14.70 6.88
C LYS A 136 7.11 14.01 8.20
N ARG A 137 7.55 14.55 9.33
CA ARG A 137 7.17 14.06 10.68
C ARG A 137 5.65 14.13 10.89
N PHE A 138 4.98 15.23 10.53
CA PHE A 138 3.51 15.34 10.61
C PHE A 138 2.82 14.28 9.77
N TYR A 139 3.30 14.07 8.55
CA TYR A 139 2.77 13.07 7.63
C TYR A 139 2.92 11.64 8.21
N GLN A 140 4.13 11.26 8.62
CA GLN A 140 4.42 9.94 9.18
C GLN A 140 3.66 9.69 10.50
N ARG A 141 3.56 10.71 11.34
CA ARG A 141 2.77 10.61 12.58
C ARG A 141 1.27 10.39 12.31
N LYS A 142 0.71 11.04 11.29
CA LYS A 142 -0.68 10.80 10.86
C LYS A 142 -0.88 9.35 10.42
N LEU A 143 0.02 8.83 9.58
CA LEU A 143 -0.02 7.43 9.12
C LEU A 143 0.12 6.44 10.28
N THR A 144 1.04 6.71 11.22
CA THR A 144 1.27 5.86 12.40
C THR A 144 0.02 5.81 13.29
N LYS A 145 -0.68 6.93 13.49
CA LYS A 145 -1.97 6.95 14.21
C LYS A 145 -3.04 6.14 13.51
N GLN A 146 -3.17 6.28 12.19
CA GLN A 146 -4.12 5.48 11.40
C GLN A 146 -3.77 3.99 11.46
N GLY A 147 -2.49 3.66 11.34
CA GLY A 147 -1.98 2.29 11.47
C GLY A 147 -2.34 1.69 12.83
N ASN A 148 -2.07 2.41 13.92
CA ASN A 148 -2.45 1.99 15.27
C ASN A 148 -3.96 1.75 15.41
N TYR A 149 -4.80 2.65 14.88
CA TYR A 149 -6.24 2.49 14.92
C TYR A 149 -6.71 1.22 14.21
N THR A 150 -6.17 0.94 13.02
CA THR A 150 -6.51 -0.28 12.28
C THR A 150 -5.98 -1.54 12.96
N LEU A 151 -4.77 -1.49 13.52
CA LEU A 151 -4.18 -2.59 14.29
C LEU A 151 -5.00 -2.90 15.54
N GLN A 152 -5.47 -1.88 16.26
CA GLN A 152 -6.34 -2.06 17.44
C GLN A 152 -7.63 -2.80 17.10
N LYS A 153 -8.27 -2.49 15.95
CA LYS A 153 -9.47 -3.22 15.49
C LYS A 153 -9.18 -4.70 15.27
N VAL A 154 -8.07 -5.03 14.60
CA VAL A 154 -7.67 -6.42 14.35
C VAL A 154 -7.30 -7.13 15.66
N ALA A 155 -6.55 -6.48 16.54
CA ALA A 155 -6.21 -7.03 17.86
C ALA A 155 -7.44 -7.26 18.74
N SER A 156 -8.42 -6.33 18.71
CA SER A 156 -9.70 -6.50 19.42
C SER A 156 -10.47 -7.70 18.89
N ALA A 157 -10.53 -7.89 17.58
CA ALA A 157 -11.16 -9.06 16.96
C ALA A 157 -10.45 -10.37 17.34
N ALA A 158 -9.13 -10.34 17.55
CA ALA A 158 -8.34 -11.45 18.06
C ALA A 158 -8.50 -11.70 19.59
N GLY A 159 -9.36 -10.92 20.28
CA GLY A 159 -9.64 -11.10 21.72
C GLY A 159 -8.78 -10.27 22.67
N VAL A 160 -8.00 -9.31 22.17
CA VAL A 160 -7.22 -8.39 23.01
C VAL A 160 -8.15 -7.34 23.63
N LYS A 161 -8.24 -7.32 24.98
CA LYS A 161 -9.02 -6.32 25.73
C LYS A 161 -8.14 -5.17 26.25
N ASN A 162 -6.91 -5.46 26.68
CA ASN A 162 -5.96 -4.47 27.19
C ASN A 162 -5.01 -4.01 26.07
N MET A 163 -5.37 -2.90 25.41
CA MET A 163 -4.57 -2.34 24.31
C MET A 163 -3.23 -1.76 24.78
N ALA A 164 -3.13 -1.27 26.02
CA ALA A 164 -1.87 -0.75 26.55
C ALA A 164 -0.81 -1.86 26.66
N GLU A 165 -1.17 -3.03 27.20
CA GLU A 165 -0.27 -4.20 27.22
C GLU A 165 0.10 -4.68 25.81
N PHE A 166 -0.85 -4.66 24.88
CA PHE A 166 -0.62 -5.06 23.50
C PHE A 166 0.36 -4.12 22.79
N HIS A 167 0.19 -2.80 22.94
CA HIS A 167 1.13 -1.82 22.37
C HIS A 167 2.51 -1.92 23.02
N ASN A 168 2.57 -2.11 24.34
CA ASN A 168 3.84 -2.32 25.04
C ASN A 168 4.60 -3.55 24.55
N ALA A 169 3.92 -4.64 24.19
CA ALA A 169 4.57 -5.80 23.59
C ALA A 169 5.31 -5.42 22.29
N GLY A 170 4.67 -4.64 21.43
CA GLY A 170 5.29 -4.15 20.20
C GLY A 170 6.47 -3.20 20.44
N TYR A 171 6.34 -2.29 21.41
CA TYR A 171 7.46 -1.41 21.80
C TYR A 171 8.63 -2.22 22.34
N LYS A 172 8.40 -3.15 23.26
CA LYS A 172 9.47 -4.04 23.80
C LYS A 172 10.22 -4.78 22.69
N GLY A 173 9.51 -5.26 21.65
CA GLY A 173 10.15 -5.91 20.51
C GLY A 173 11.05 -4.97 19.72
N LEU A 174 10.58 -3.75 19.44
CA LEU A 174 11.30 -2.80 18.60
C LEU A 174 12.41 -2.03 19.35
N TYR A 175 12.20 -1.69 20.64
CA TYR A 175 13.07 -0.84 21.47
C TYR A 175 13.83 -1.63 22.54
N ASN A 176 14.30 -2.82 22.21
CA ASN A 176 15.15 -3.63 23.09
C ASN A 176 14.58 -3.84 24.50
N GLY A 177 13.29 -4.08 24.63
CA GLY A 177 12.62 -4.33 25.92
C GLY A 177 11.96 -3.11 26.54
N GLU A 178 12.15 -1.90 26.01
CA GLU A 178 11.49 -0.69 26.52
C GLU A 178 9.97 -0.73 26.31
N THR A 179 9.24 -0.29 27.32
CA THR A 179 7.81 0.02 27.26
C THR A 179 7.56 1.45 26.78
N ALA A 180 6.31 1.81 26.54
CA ALA A 180 5.94 3.21 26.27
C ALA A 180 6.41 4.16 27.39
N ASP A 181 6.30 3.73 28.66
CA ASP A 181 6.75 4.52 29.82
C ASP A 181 8.28 4.68 29.86
N ASP A 182 9.03 3.64 29.47
CA ASP A 182 10.48 3.71 29.42
C ASP A 182 10.94 4.66 28.29
N ILE A 183 10.31 4.59 27.11
CA ILE A 183 10.55 5.54 26.00
C ILE A 183 10.21 6.97 26.44
N PHE A 184 9.09 7.15 27.16
CA PHE A 184 8.68 8.45 27.70
C PHE A 184 9.74 9.03 28.64
N LYS A 185 10.26 8.23 29.56
CA LYS A 185 11.32 8.61 30.49
C LYS A 185 12.63 8.91 29.78
N ARG A 186 13.07 8.05 28.88
CA ARG A 186 14.30 8.20 28.08
C ARG A 186 14.29 9.50 27.27
N LYS A 187 13.16 9.82 26.64
CA LYS A 187 12.98 11.07 25.90
C LYS A 187 12.75 12.30 26.81
N LYS A 188 12.73 12.14 28.13
CA LYS A 188 12.50 13.21 29.15
C LYS A 188 11.24 14.03 28.80
N LEU A 189 10.13 13.34 28.55
CA LEU A 189 8.87 13.99 28.18
C LEU A 189 8.16 14.52 29.44
N ARG A 190 7.43 15.62 29.24
CA ARG A 190 6.60 16.23 30.28
C ARG A 190 5.23 15.57 30.36
N TYR A 191 4.56 15.67 31.46
CA TYR A 191 3.20 15.17 31.64
C TYR A 191 2.29 15.60 30.47
N ARG A 192 1.50 14.67 29.91
CA ARG A 192 0.62 14.84 28.72
C ARG A 192 1.33 15.06 27.38
N GLU A 193 2.62 14.87 27.29
CA GLU A 193 3.30 14.79 26.00
C GLU A 193 3.13 13.38 25.40
N ASP A 194 2.87 13.32 24.10
CA ASP A 194 2.73 12.06 23.36
C ASP A 194 4.12 11.63 22.85
N ILE A 195 4.46 10.35 23.02
CA ILE A 195 5.73 9.82 22.51
C ILE A 195 5.86 9.95 21.00
N LEU A 196 4.75 9.77 20.23
CA LEU A 196 4.76 9.90 18.77
C LEU A 196 5.03 11.34 18.31
N ASP A 197 4.60 12.35 19.07
CA ASP A 197 4.87 13.76 18.78
C ASP A 197 6.35 14.12 18.98
N ASN A 198 7.09 13.27 19.69
CA ASN A 198 8.50 13.44 20.05
C ASN A 198 9.43 12.42 19.36
N MET A 199 8.95 11.77 18.32
CA MET A 199 9.74 10.91 17.42
C MET A 199 10.20 11.71 16.19
N ASN A 200 11.38 11.36 15.64
CA ASN A 200 11.81 11.82 14.33
C ASN A 200 11.10 11.02 13.22
N GLU A 201 11.36 11.34 11.97
CA GLU A 201 10.73 10.69 10.82
C GLU A 201 11.04 9.19 10.79
N ASP A 202 12.32 8.81 10.89
CA ASP A 202 12.77 7.41 10.79
C ASP A 202 12.18 6.54 11.92
N GLU A 203 12.11 7.09 13.13
CA GLU A 203 11.51 6.40 14.28
C GLU A 203 10.00 6.17 14.06
N LEU A 204 9.29 7.14 13.46
CA LEU A 204 7.87 7.00 13.10
C LEU A 204 7.69 5.95 11.99
N VAL A 205 8.56 5.93 10.97
CA VAL A 205 8.55 4.96 9.88
C VAL A 205 8.78 3.54 10.41
N ALA A 206 9.78 3.33 11.28
CA ALA A 206 10.04 2.04 11.92
C ALA A 206 8.83 1.53 12.72
N ASN A 207 8.17 2.42 13.47
CA ASN A 207 6.94 2.09 14.19
C ASN A 207 5.77 1.76 13.25
N LEU A 208 5.57 2.53 12.18
CA LEU A 208 4.53 2.28 11.19
C LEU A 208 4.72 0.92 10.50
N PHE A 209 5.97 0.59 10.14
CA PHE A 209 6.31 -0.70 9.54
C PHE A 209 5.97 -1.86 10.48
N ARG A 210 6.41 -1.80 11.75
CA ARG A 210 6.05 -2.77 12.80
C ARG A 210 4.53 -2.95 12.91
N ILE A 211 3.77 -1.84 12.98
CA ILE A 211 2.32 -1.82 13.12
C ILE A 211 1.66 -2.55 11.92
N ASN A 212 2.06 -2.21 10.70
CA ASN A 212 1.50 -2.81 9.50
C ASN A 212 1.82 -4.30 9.37
N GLN A 213 3.07 -4.70 9.64
CA GLN A 213 3.48 -6.12 9.62
C GLN A 213 2.74 -6.94 10.69
N THR A 214 2.55 -6.37 11.91
CA THR A 214 1.76 -7.03 12.95
C THR A 214 0.32 -7.24 12.50
N LYS A 215 -0.32 -6.20 11.94
CA LYS A 215 -1.69 -6.30 11.43
C LYS A 215 -1.81 -7.40 10.37
N GLN A 216 -0.92 -7.41 9.38
CA GLN A 216 -0.92 -8.42 8.33
C GLN A 216 -0.74 -9.83 8.89
N LYS A 217 0.19 -10.02 9.83
CA LYS A 217 0.45 -11.32 10.44
C LYS A 217 -0.73 -11.81 11.26
N LEU A 218 -1.37 -10.95 12.08
CA LEU A 218 -2.56 -11.31 12.84
C LEU A 218 -3.70 -11.81 11.92
N LEU A 219 -3.89 -11.14 10.78
CA LEU A 219 -4.92 -11.51 9.79
C LEU A 219 -4.56 -12.79 9.04
N LYS A 220 -3.32 -12.87 8.51
CA LYS A 220 -2.86 -14.01 7.71
C LYS A 220 -2.90 -15.32 8.48
N ASP A 221 -2.41 -15.29 9.73
CA ASP A 221 -2.30 -16.47 10.58
C ASP A 221 -3.59 -16.73 11.39
N ASN A 222 -4.66 -15.95 11.15
CA ASN A 222 -5.93 -15.98 11.88
C ASN A 222 -5.73 -16.09 13.41
N VAL A 223 -4.85 -15.26 13.95
CA VAL A 223 -4.44 -15.34 15.36
C VAL A 223 -5.61 -15.03 16.27
N GLN A 224 -5.85 -15.95 17.23
CA GLN A 224 -6.89 -15.82 18.26
C GLN A 224 -6.23 -15.91 19.64
N GLY A 225 -6.68 -15.07 20.55
CA GLY A 225 -6.18 -15.03 21.93
C GLY A 225 -5.31 -13.81 22.25
N LYS A 226 -5.50 -13.31 23.48
CA LYS A 226 -4.77 -12.13 24.01
C LYS A 226 -3.25 -12.36 24.04
N LYS A 227 -2.83 -13.56 24.48
CA LYS A 227 -1.42 -13.89 24.65
C LYS A 227 -0.75 -14.04 23.30
N GLU A 228 -1.34 -14.80 22.44
CA GLU A 228 -0.88 -15.09 21.07
C GLU A 228 -0.73 -13.79 20.26
N ALA A 229 -1.71 -12.90 20.33
CA ALA A 229 -1.64 -11.61 19.65
C ALA A 229 -0.50 -10.71 20.19
N LYS A 230 -0.27 -10.70 21.52
CA LYS A 230 0.86 -9.97 22.13
C LYS A 230 2.20 -10.56 21.71
N ASP A 231 2.33 -11.87 21.70
CA ASP A 231 3.55 -12.57 21.29
C ASP A 231 3.88 -12.28 19.82
N VAL A 232 2.88 -12.30 18.95
CA VAL A 232 3.04 -11.88 17.53
C VAL A 232 3.53 -10.44 17.43
N HIS A 233 2.94 -9.50 18.21
CA HIS A 233 3.34 -8.09 18.15
C HIS A 233 4.78 -7.88 18.64
N TYR A 234 5.18 -8.58 19.70
CA TYR A 234 6.55 -8.58 20.21
C TYR A 234 7.54 -9.14 19.18
N GLU A 235 7.25 -10.32 18.62
CA GLU A 235 8.13 -10.98 17.64
C GLU A 235 8.27 -10.19 16.34
N VAL A 236 7.20 -9.57 15.86
CA VAL A 236 7.27 -8.66 14.71
C VAL A 236 8.16 -7.46 15.03
N GLY A 237 8.00 -6.84 16.20
CA GLY A 237 8.87 -5.75 16.65
C GLY A 237 10.33 -6.14 16.66
N LYS A 238 10.64 -7.33 17.19
CA LYS A 238 11.99 -7.89 17.25
C LYS A 238 12.59 -8.17 15.87
N LYS A 239 11.77 -8.66 14.91
CA LYS A 239 12.19 -8.87 13.53
C LYS A 239 12.48 -7.56 12.79
N VAL A 240 11.65 -6.53 13.00
CA VAL A 240 11.88 -5.19 12.43
C VAL A 240 13.17 -4.62 12.99
N ARG A 241 13.38 -4.70 14.31
CA ARG A 241 14.64 -4.30 14.96
C ARG A 241 15.85 -5.01 14.33
N LYS A 242 15.76 -6.34 14.18
CA LYS A 242 16.83 -7.12 13.58
C LYS A 242 17.13 -6.66 12.15
N ALA A 243 16.10 -6.41 11.33
CA ALA A 243 16.29 -5.91 9.97
C ALA A 243 17.02 -4.55 9.95
N ILE A 244 16.70 -3.63 10.87
CA ILE A 244 17.41 -2.36 11.01
C ILE A 244 18.88 -2.59 11.37
N ALA A 245 19.18 -3.51 12.30
CA ALA A 245 20.56 -3.87 12.65
C ALA A 245 21.33 -4.48 11.50
N ASP A 246 20.72 -5.45 10.78
CA ASP A 246 21.34 -6.19 9.67
C ASP A 246 21.76 -5.26 8.49
N ILE A 247 21.02 -4.15 8.29
CA ILE A 247 21.36 -3.12 7.29
C ILE A 247 22.27 -2.01 7.81
N GLY A 248 22.67 -2.07 9.10
CA GLY A 248 23.52 -1.05 9.72
C GLY A 248 22.80 0.25 10.06
N GLY A 249 21.47 0.24 10.18
CA GLY A 249 20.66 1.41 10.54
C GLY A 249 20.77 1.78 12.03
N MET A 250 20.48 3.06 12.34
CA MET A 250 20.43 3.53 13.73
C MET A 250 19.26 2.89 14.49
N MET A 251 19.50 2.41 15.69
CA MET A 251 18.45 1.80 16.51
C MET A 251 17.44 2.83 16.99
N PRO A 252 16.13 2.47 17.09
CA PRO A 252 15.09 3.42 17.48
C PRO A 252 15.35 4.12 18.82
N GLU A 253 15.95 3.44 19.78
CA GLU A 253 16.30 4.04 21.08
C GLU A 253 17.47 5.01 21.01
N GLU A 254 18.33 4.92 20.00
CA GLU A 254 19.49 5.80 19.79
C GLU A 254 19.13 7.05 18.98
N MET A 255 17.97 7.04 18.32
CA MET A 255 17.53 8.15 17.47
C MET A 255 17.30 9.42 18.29
N PRO A 256 17.82 10.59 17.84
CA PRO A 256 17.72 11.82 18.58
C PRO A 256 16.28 12.32 18.69
N LYS A 257 15.94 12.88 19.86
CA LYS A 257 14.67 13.58 20.05
C LYS A 257 14.69 14.86 19.21
N PRO A 258 13.61 15.16 18.45
CA PRO A 258 13.47 16.43 17.76
C PRO A 258 13.50 17.64 18.71
N LYS A 259 13.99 18.78 18.21
CA LYS A 259 14.08 20.03 19.02
C LYS A 259 12.72 20.48 19.55
N LYS A 260 11.67 20.32 18.74
CA LYS A 260 10.27 20.65 19.10
C LYS A 260 9.37 19.44 18.85
N SER A 261 8.40 19.25 19.75
CA SER A 261 7.33 18.26 19.52
C SER A 261 6.39 18.75 18.41
N LEU A 262 5.71 17.80 17.73
CA LEU A 262 4.72 18.14 16.72
C LEU A 262 3.57 19.00 17.30
N LYS A 263 3.20 18.79 18.55
CA LYS A 263 2.21 19.60 19.26
C LYS A 263 2.67 21.05 19.51
N GLU A 264 3.96 21.27 19.75
CA GLU A 264 4.53 22.62 19.84
C GLU A 264 4.52 23.32 18.50
N LEU A 265 4.93 22.64 17.43
CA LEU A 265 4.88 23.14 16.06
C LEU A 265 3.45 23.49 15.61
N GLU A 266 2.45 22.66 15.91
CA GLU A 266 1.03 22.96 15.63
C GLU A 266 0.57 24.24 16.35
N ARG A 267 0.99 24.43 17.60
CA ARG A 267 0.65 25.66 18.35
C ARG A 267 1.29 26.90 17.76
N GLU A 268 2.55 26.80 17.31
CA GLU A 268 3.25 27.89 16.64
C GLU A 268 2.57 28.26 15.31
N ARG A 269 2.24 27.27 14.47
CA ARG A 269 1.50 27.47 13.21
C ARG A 269 0.17 28.22 13.45
N LYS A 270 -0.64 27.74 14.39
CA LYS A 270 -1.91 28.40 14.75
C LYS A 270 -1.74 29.85 15.23
N LYS A 271 -0.69 30.15 16.00
CA LYS A 271 -0.39 31.52 16.43
C LYS A 271 -0.01 32.41 15.26
N LEU A 272 0.73 31.91 14.29
CA LEU A 272 1.10 32.66 13.08
C LEU A 272 -0.13 32.94 12.20
N GLU A 273 -0.95 31.93 11.96
CA GLU A 273 -2.20 32.06 11.19
C GLU A 273 -3.13 33.13 11.79
N ILE A 274 -3.34 33.11 13.12
CA ILE A 274 -4.15 34.13 13.83
C ILE A 274 -3.51 35.52 13.71
N LYS A 275 -2.19 35.63 13.74
CA LYS A 275 -1.49 36.90 13.60
C LYS A 275 -1.60 37.47 12.18
N GLU A 276 -1.55 36.61 11.18
CA GLU A 276 -1.74 36.98 9.77
C GLU A 276 -3.17 37.41 9.48
N GLN A 277 -4.17 36.66 9.96
CA GLN A 277 -5.57 37.02 9.85
C GLN A 277 -5.86 38.42 10.46
N LYS A 278 -5.36 38.68 11.66
CA LYS A 278 -5.49 40.00 12.32
C LYS A 278 -4.77 41.14 11.57
N LYS A 279 -3.71 40.85 10.82
CA LYS A 279 -3.06 41.82 9.96
C LYS A 279 -3.90 42.12 8.72
N LEU A 280 -4.50 41.13 8.10
CA LEU A 280 -5.36 41.27 6.93
C LEU A 280 -6.65 42.02 7.28
N GLU A 281 -7.24 41.84 8.47
CA GLU A 281 -8.40 42.55 8.98
C GLU A 281 -8.12 44.05 9.26
N LYS A 282 -6.86 44.41 9.58
CA LYS A 282 -6.46 45.82 9.80
C LYS A 282 -6.12 46.59 8.54
N ILE A 283 -6.02 45.91 7.39
CA ILE A 283 -5.71 46.50 6.08
C ILE A 283 -7.00 46.71 5.27
N LYS A 284 -8.12 46.10 5.70
CA LYS A 284 -9.49 46.37 5.19
C LYS A 284 -10.14 47.49 5.97
#